data_1b9ad9df6fbf862175fc62df7ca084e5
#
_entry.id   1b9ad9df6fbf862175fc62df7ca084e5
#
_cell.length_a   1.000
_cell.length_b   1.000
_cell.length_c   1.000
_cell.angle_alpha   90.00
_cell.angle_beta   90.00
_cell.angle_gamma   90.00
#
_symmetry.space_group_name_H-M   'P 1'
#
loop_
_entity.id
_entity.type
_entity.pdbx_description
1 polymer ?
#
loop_
_entity_poly.entity_id
_entity_poly.type
_entity_poly.pdbx_seq_one_letter_code
_entity_poly.pdbx_strand_id
1 'polypeptide(L)'
;MAKDHEDTPRKKGKGSQIIVYGLMAMLVAGLGGFGITNFSGGATAIGRVGEREITTTKYARALQSELQAMTAQFGTNITLSQAQQLGVDRRVLAGLVSQAALDNAAAQAGLSVGDQAVADQIVKTPAFQGTAGGFDRETYRFALDRANLTQSEFEADLRADLTRQLLTGAVAGGFAAPDAAVDSFYNWVAERRGFSLLQLTEGDLASPLPAPTEDDLKAYHEANIARFTAPEAKRITYVALLPDDIAGDQTVEDETLRRLYDERIDEFVQPEKRLVERLVYPSQAEAEAAKARLDAGESFETLVADRGLTLDDIDLGDVAEGDLGAAGAAIFALEGPGVVGPLDSDFGPALFRMNAILAAQEVSFDEAKPDLAVEIQTDAARRAIADKVDAIDDSLAGGATLEDLAKEQGMTLATLDFVADDDSPEGMAAYPKFREAATALAEGDFPEAVLLDDGGVVALRLEEIVPPAPIPFETARPAVETAWQADALAKSLAERAIEIKAAVEGGQSLGAFGIVERTAQIAREGFVEGAPPALMEAVFVMSPGELRVIEGPGFTGVLRLDEITAAETEGEDAQTMREALALQIEQAISQDALAIFSDAMTKDAGLVLDQAVINAVHANFN
;
A
#
# COMPACT_ATOMS: atom_id res chain seq x y z
N MET A 1 17.53 -36.92 49.21
CA MET A 1 16.17 -36.62 48.77
C MET A 1 16.26 -35.47 47.80
N ALA A 2 16.24 -35.79 46.52
CA ALA A 2 16.29 -34.83 45.41
C ALA A 2 14.90 -34.23 45.23
N LYS A 3 14.82 -32.96 44.87
CA LYS A 3 13.63 -32.34 44.28
C LYS A 3 14.05 -31.69 43.00
N ASP A 4 13.42 -32.19 41.96
CA ASP A 4 13.52 -31.79 40.59
C ASP A 4 13.06 -30.33 40.40
N HIS A 5 13.84 -29.56 39.65
CA HIS A 5 13.40 -28.33 39.03
C HIS A 5 13.06 -28.61 37.58
N GLU A 6 11.78 -28.58 37.26
CA GLU A 6 11.28 -28.56 35.88
C GLU A 6 11.59 -27.20 35.24
N ASP A 7 12.43 -27.24 34.22
CA ASP A 7 12.66 -26.13 33.30
C ASP A 7 11.51 -26.08 32.28
N THR A 8 10.69 -25.06 32.34
CA THR A 8 9.68 -24.77 31.30
C THR A 8 10.34 -24.09 30.11
N PRO A 9 10.14 -24.58 28.87
CA PRO A 9 10.75 -23.99 27.70
C PRO A 9 10.03 -22.69 27.29
N ARG A 10 10.81 -21.60 27.18
CA ARG A 10 10.38 -20.32 26.63
C ARG A 10 9.78 -20.48 25.24
N LYS A 11 8.55 -20.04 25.05
CA LYS A 11 7.85 -19.95 23.74
C LYS A 11 8.62 -19.00 22.82
N LYS A 12 9.27 -19.56 21.78
CA LYS A 12 9.82 -18.77 20.65
C LYS A 12 8.65 -18.17 19.87
N GLY A 13 8.74 -16.87 19.58
CA GLY A 13 7.68 -16.11 18.91
C GLY A 13 7.30 -16.65 17.53
N LYS A 14 6.01 -16.71 17.28
CA LYS A 14 5.37 -17.22 16.03
C LYS A 14 5.81 -16.49 14.74
N GLY A 15 6.41 -15.31 14.82
CA GLY A 15 6.85 -14.53 13.66
C GLY A 15 8.02 -15.13 12.86
N SER A 16 8.99 -15.75 13.55
CA SER A 16 10.14 -16.39 12.89
C SER A 16 9.75 -17.67 12.14
N GLN A 17 8.75 -18.40 12.64
CA GLN A 17 8.25 -19.61 11.97
C GLN A 17 7.47 -19.29 10.70
N ILE A 18 6.73 -18.19 10.65
CA ILE A 18 5.98 -17.77 9.46
C ILE A 18 6.92 -17.40 8.32
N ILE A 19 8.04 -16.72 8.59
CA ILE A 19 9.05 -16.39 7.57
C ILE A 19 9.74 -17.65 7.04
N VAL A 20 10.07 -18.59 7.92
CA VAL A 20 10.68 -19.87 7.51
C VAL A 20 9.69 -20.74 6.74
N TYR A 21 8.42 -20.79 7.17
CA TYR A 21 7.37 -21.50 6.41
C TYR A 21 7.01 -20.78 5.10
N GLY A 22 7.09 -19.45 5.04
CA GLY A 22 6.91 -18.67 3.82
C GLY A 22 8.04 -18.92 2.81
N LEU A 23 9.29 -18.95 3.25
CA LEU A 23 10.46 -19.29 2.42
C LEU A 23 10.42 -20.77 2.00
N MET A 24 10.04 -21.67 2.92
CA MET A 24 9.87 -23.09 2.62
C MET A 24 8.68 -23.36 1.69
N ALA A 25 7.59 -22.60 1.82
CA ALA A 25 6.45 -22.65 0.90
C ALA A 25 6.82 -22.08 -0.48
N MET A 26 7.63 -21.02 -0.57
CA MET A 26 8.16 -20.52 -1.84
C MET A 26 9.09 -21.53 -2.51
N LEU A 27 9.95 -22.20 -1.74
CA LEU A 27 10.82 -23.28 -2.25
C LEU A 27 10.00 -24.51 -2.67
N VAL A 28 8.92 -24.83 -1.93
CA VAL A 28 8.02 -25.96 -2.22
C VAL A 28 7.02 -25.62 -3.33
N ALA A 29 6.52 -24.40 -3.42
CA ALA A 29 5.65 -23.97 -4.52
C ALA A 29 6.44 -23.77 -5.83
N GLY A 30 7.70 -23.32 -5.76
CA GLY A 30 8.61 -23.30 -6.91
C GLY A 30 8.97 -24.68 -7.44
N LEU A 31 8.72 -25.73 -6.66
CA LEU A 31 9.12 -27.12 -6.93
C LEU A 31 7.94 -28.10 -7.02
N GLY A 32 6.72 -27.61 -6.79
CA GLY A 32 5.48 -28.40 -6.84
C GLY A 32 5.09 -28.79 -8.27
N GLY A 33 5.69 -29.84 -8.74
CA GLY A 33 5.46 -30.69 -9.83
C GLY A 33 4.19 -30.58 -10.66
N PHE A 34 4.32 -29.92 -11.80
CA PHE A 34 3.73 -30.51 -12.99
C PHE A 34 4.87 -31.22 -13.69
N GLY A 35 4.75 -32.55 -13.82
CA GLY A 35 5.73 -33.38 -14.49
C GLY A 35 5.93 -32.92 -15.92
N ILE A 36 6.99 -32.15 -16.16
CA ILE A 36 7.51 -31.89 -17.50
C ILE A 36 8.22 -33.17 -17.97
N THR A 37 7.46 -34.25 -18.16
CA THR A 37 8.01 -35.54 -18.60
C THR A 37 7.66 -35.89 -20.03
N ASN A 38 7.18 -34.93 -20.86
CA ASN A 38 6.88 -35.22 -22.27
C ASN A 38 7.44 -34.17 -23.23
N PHE A 39 8.74 -33.86 -23.15
CA PHE A 39 9.47 -33.35 -24.31
C PHE A 39 9.89 -34.51 -25.22
N SER A 40 8.94 -35.24 -25.76
CA SER A 40 9.20 -36.27 -26.77
C SER A 40 9.27 -35.66 -28.18
N GLY A 41 10.34 -34.90 -28.44
CA GLY A 41 10.60 -34.33 -29.75
C GLY A 41 11.92 -33.55 -29.80
N GLY A 42 13.03 -34.22 -29.71
CA GLY A 42 14.33 -33.88 -30.31
C GLY A 42 15.09 -32.61 -29.89
N ALA A 43 14.48 -31.57 -29.41
CA ALA A 43 15.16 -30.31 -29.06
C ALA A 43 15.28 -30.14 -27.54
N THR A 44 16.51 -30.18 -27.02
CA THR A 44 16.82 -30.05 -25.58
C THR A 44 17.10 -28.61 -25.17
N ALA A 45 17.30 -27.70 -26.13
CA ALA A 45 17.65 -26.30 -25.89
C ALA A 45 16.78 -25.35 -26.72
N ILE A 46 16.42 -24.20 -26.13
CA ILE A 46 15.74 -23.09 -26.81
C ILE A 46 16.71 -22.20 -27.60
N GLY A 47 18.01 -22.38 -27.37
CA GLY A 47 19.06 -21.64 -28.04
C GLY A 47 20.41 -21.78 -27.36
N ARG A 48 21.40 -21.01 -27.85
CA ARG A 48 22.75 -21.00 -27.30
C ARG A 48 23.40 -19.62 -27.43
N VAL A 49 24.33 -19.35 -26.54
CA VAL A 49 25.24 -18.20 -26.61
C VAL A 49 26.67 -18.74 -26.58
N GLY A 50 27.37 -18.62 -27.69
CA GLY A 50 28.67 -19.30 -27.86
C GLY A 50 28.53 -20.81 -27.71
N GLU A 51 29.26 -21.38 -26.77
CA GLU A 51 29.20 -22.81 -26.42
C GLU A 51 28.19 -23.14 -25.29
N ARG A 52 27.52 -22.15 -24.74
CA ARG A 52 26.54 -22.34 -23.65
C ARG A 52 25.13 -22.49 -24.19
N GLU A 53 24.52 -23.64 -23.92
CA GLU A 53 23.14 -23.93 -24.27
C GLU A 53 22.19 -23.37 -23.21
N ILE A 54 21.06 -22.83 -23.67
CA ILE A 54 19.92 -22.48 -22.82
C ILE A 54 18.89 -23.61 -23.00
N THR A 55 18.80 -24.47 -22.00
CA THR A 55 17.93 -25.64 -22.08
C THR A 55 16.45 -25.27 -21.95
N THR A 56 15.58 -26.08 -22.56
CA THR A 56 14.11 -25.96 -22.45
C THR A 56 13.66 -25.99 -20.98
N THR A 57 14.26 -26.87 -20.19
CA THR A 57 13.97 -27.02 -18.75
C THR A 57 14.37 -25.78 -17.95
N LYS A 58 15.53 -25.16 -18.24
CA LYS A 58 16.00 -23.94 -17.56
C LYS A 58 15.05 -22.76 -17.88
N TYR A 59 14.64 -22.63 -19.13
CA TYR A 59 13.70 -21.58 -19.55
C TYR A 59 12.32 -21.77 -18.92
N ALA A 60 11.76 -22.98 -18.97
CA ALA A 60 10.46 -23.28 -18.38
C ALA A 60 10.45 -23.00 -16.87
N ARG A 61 11.51 -23.42 -16.15
CA ARG A 61 11.65 -23.18 -14.71
C ARG A 61 11.74 -21.69 -14.38
N ALA A 62 12.54 -20.94 -15.13
CA ALA A 62 12.68 -19.49 -14.94
C ALA A 62 11.34 -18.76 -15.17
N LEU A 63 10.61 -19.13 -16.22
CA LEU A 63 9.31 -18.57 -16.54
C LEU A 63 8.27 -18.90 -15.45
N GLN A 64 8.24 -20.13 -14.96
CA GLN A 64 7.36 -20.54 -13.88
C GLN A 64 7.64 -19.79 -12.57
N SER A 65 8.93 -19.61 -12.24
CA SER A 65 9.34 -18.84 -11.05
C SER A 65 8.89 -17.39 -11.12
N GLU A 66 8.99 -16.76 -12.29
CA GLU A 66 8.57 -15.37 -12.47
C GLU A 66 7.03 -15.24 -12.39
N LEU A 67 6.28 -16.16 -12.98
CA LEU A 67 4.82 -16.20 -12.86
C LEU A 67 4.36 -16.35 -11.41
N GLN A 68 5.05 -17.21 -10.63
CA GLN A 68 4.76 -17.37 -9.21
C GLN A 68 5.09 -16.12 -8.39
N ALA A 69 6.20 -15.44 -8.69
CA ALA A 69 6.57 -14.20 -8.04
C ALA A 69 5.53 -13.11 -8.31
N MET A 70 5.05 -13.00 -9.56
CA MET A 70 3.98 -12.08 -9.92
C MET A 70 2.65 -12.42 -9.21
N THR A 71 2.28 -13.70 -9.18
CA THR A 71 1.08 -14.18 -8.47
C THR A 71 1.14 -13.81 -6.99
N ALA A 72 2.31 -13.97 -6.35
CA ALA A 72 2.50 -13.57 -4.95
C ALA A 72 2.43 -12.04 -4.74
N GLN A 73 2.88 -11.27 -5.72
CA GLN A 73 2.87 -9.81 -5.66
C GLN A 73 1.47 -9.22 -5.86
N PHE A 74 0.70 -9.75 -6.82
CA PHE A 74 -0.62 -9.23 -7.19
C PHE A 74 -1.78 -9.92 -6.46
N GLY A 75 -1.52 -11.01 -5.74
CA GLY A 75 -2.55 -11.78 -5.02
C GLY A 75 -3.51 -12.56 -5.91
N THR A 76 -3.33 -12.54 -7.23
CA THR A 76 -4.16 -13.23 -8.21
C THR A 76 -3.31 -14.13 -9.10
N ASN A 77 -3.89 -15.23 -9.59
CA ASN A 77 -3.18 -16.14 -10.48
C ASN A 77 -2.96 -15.50 -11.85
N ILE A 78 -1.70 -15.28 -12.22
CA ILE A 78 -1.31 -14.68 -13.49
C ILE A 78 -1.07 -15.77 -14.52
N THR A 79 -1.84 -15.74 -15.61
CA THR A 79 -1.65 -16.65 -16.74
C THR A 79 -0.44 -16.26 -17.59
N LEU A 80 0.14 -17.22 -18.32
CA LEU A 80 1.24 -16.91 -19.25
C LEU A 80 0.83 -15.86 -20.29
N SER A 81 -0.41 -15.90 -20.80
CA SER A 81 -0.91 -14.92 -21.78
C SER A 81 -0.88 -13.49 -21.22
N GLN A 82 -1.32 -13.29 -19.99
CA GLN A 82 -1.25 -11.99 -19.30
C GLN A 82 0.20 -11.54 -19.08
N ALA A 83 1.07 -12.46 -18.64
CA ALA A 83 2.48 -12.17 -18.43
C ALA A 83 3.21 -11.80 -19.75
N GLN A 84 2.83 -12.42 -20.87
CA GLN A 84 3.36 -12.08 -22.20
C GLN A 84 2.97 -10.67 -22.65
N GLN A 85 1.75 -10.22 -22.35
CA GLN A 85 1.33 -8.84 -22.63
C GLN A 85 2.20 -7.82 -21.88
N LEU A 86 2.67 -8.21 -20.69
CA LEU A 86 3.61 -7.42 -19.88
C LEU A 86 5.10 -7.65 -20.26
N GLY A 87 5.38 -8.46 -21.26
CA GLY A 87 6.72 -8.75 -21.77
C GLY A 87 7.60 -9.58 -20.83
N VAL A 88 6.99 -10.34 -19.92
CA VAL A 88 7.71 -11.16 -18.92
C VAL A 88 8.54 -12.26 -19.56
N ASP A 89 7.98 -12.94 -20.55
CA ASP A 89 8.67 -13.98 -21.34
C ASP A 89 9.95 -13.45 -21.99
N ARG A 90 9.90 -12.26 -22.56
CA ARG A 90 11.06 -11.59 -23.18
C ARG A 90 12.10 -11.20 -22.14
N ARG A 91 11.68 -10.72 -20.96
CA ARG A 91 12.57 -10.37 -19.87
C ARG A 91 13.29 -11.60 -19.33
N VAL A 92 12.56 -12.70 -19.09
CA VAL A 92 13.14 -13.99 -18.67
C VAL A 92 14.14 -14.51 -19.69
N LEU A 93 13.78 -14.49 -20.97
CA LEU A 93 14.67 -14.94 -22.04
C LEU A 93 15.93 -14.08 -22.11
N ALA A 94 15.81 -12.74 -22.05
CA ALA A 94 16.94 -11.82 -22.05
C ALA A 94 17.88 -12.07 -20.86
N GLY A 95 17.32 -12.33 -19.66
CA GLY A 95 18.08 -12.70 -18.47
C GLY A 95 18.90 -13.98 -18.65
N LEU A 96 18.30 -15.02 -19.23
CA LEU A 96 18.99 -16.29 -19.50
C LEU A 96 20.06 -16.16 -20.59
N VAL A 97 19.81 -15.33 -21.62
CA VAL A 97 20.81 -15.02 -22.65
C VAL A 97 22.01 -14.30 -22.04
N SER A 98 21.76 -13.27 -21.21
CA SER A 98 22.82 -12.55 -20.48
C SER A 98 23.61 -13.48 -19.57
N GLN A 99 22.93 -14.36 -18.83
CA GLN A 99 23.55 -15.35 -17.98
C GLN A 99 24.45 -16.31 -18.77
N ALA A 100 23.95 -16.84 -19.89
CA ALA A 100 24.72 -17.74 -20.76
C ALA A 100 25.95 -17.03 -21.38
N ALA A 101 25.83 -15.74 -21.73
CA ALA A 101 26.92 -14.94 -22.25
C ALA A 101 28.03 -14.75 -21.21
N LEU A 102 27.65 -14.43 -19.97
CA LEU A 102 28.61 -14.28 -18.87
C LEU A 102 29.29 -15.62 -18.51
N ASP A 103 28.51 -16.73 -18.51
CA ASP A 103 29.07 -18.07 -18.29
C ASP A 103 30.03 -18.49 -19.40
N ASN A 104 29.75 -18.11 -20.65
CA ASN A 104 30.65 -18.33 -21.78
C ASN A 104 31.91 -17.47 -21.64
N ALA A 105 31.80 -16.21 -21.29
CA ALA A 105 32.94 -15.32 -21.06
C ALA A 105 33.81 -15.80 -19.90
N ALA A 106 33.20 -16.24 -18.79
CA ALA A 106 33.93 -16.81 -17.65
C ALA A 106 34.73 -18.06 -18.06
N ALA A 107 34.13 -18.96 -18.84
CA ALA A 107 34.79 -20.17 -19.33
C ALA A 107 35.92 -19.85 -20.29
N GLN A 108 35.76 -18.90 -21.23
CA GLN A 108 36.81 -18.47 -22.14
C GLN A 108 37.99 -17.82 -21.40
N ALA A 109 37.72 -17.10 -20.31
CA ALA A 109 38.73 -16.53 -19.44
C ALA A 109 39.38 -17.58 -18.51
N GLY A 110 38.95 -18.83 -18.53
CA GLY A 110 39.44 -19.89 -17.65
C GLY A 110 39.07 -19.69 -16.17
N LEU A 111 38.03 -18.90 -15.89
CA LEU A 111 37.58 -18.64 -14.53
C LEU A 111 36.73 -19.81 -14.02
N SER A 112 36.98 -20.24 -12.80
CA SER A 112 36.14 -21.21 -12.07
C SER A 112 36.43 -21.10 -10.58
N VAL A 113 35.42 -21.28 -9.75
CA VAL A 113 35.59 -21.45 -8.30
C VAL A 113 35.96 -22.89 -7.97
N GLY A 114 36.80 -23.07 -6.93
CA GLY A 114 37.17 -24.40 -6.45
C GLY A 114 36.05 -25.09 -5.67
N ASP A 115 36.18 -26.41 -5.49
CA ASP A 115 35.20 -27.25 -4.78
C ASP A 115 34.94 -26.76 -3.34
N GLN A 116 35.97 -26.23 -2.68
CA GLN A 116 35.83 -25.68 -1.33
C GLN A 116 34.84 -24.51 -1.28
N ALA A 117 34.85 -23.60 -2.25
CA ALA A 117 33.93 -22.46 -2.29
C ALA A 117 32.48 -22.92 -2.50
N VAL A 118 32.27 -23.96 -3.33
CA VAL A 118 30.95 -24.57 -3.53
C VAL A 118 30.46 -25.22 -2.23
N ALA A 119 31.31 -26.00 -1.58
CA ALA A 119 31.02 -26.66 -0.31
C ALA A 119 30.66 -25.65 0.80
N ASP A 120 31.45 -24.58 0.93
CA ASP A 120 31.24 -23.53 1.91
C ASP A 120 29.90 -22.80 1.69
N GLN A 121 29.52 -22.60 0.42
CA GLN A 121 28.23 -22.00 0.09
C GLN A 121 27.04 -22.94 0.41
N ILE A 122 27.16 -24.23 0.13
CA ILE A 122 26.16 -25.23 0.46
C ILE A 122 25.92 -25.27 1.98
N VAL A 123 26.98 -25.30 2.77
CA VAL A 123 26.92 -25.32 4.25
C VAL A 123 26.24 -24.06 4.82
N LYS A 124 26.44 -22.90 4.17
CA LYS A 124 25.86 -21.62 4.60
C LYS A 124 24.39 -21.45 4.20
N THR A 125 23.90 -22.24 3.24
CA THR A 125 22.53 -22.11 2.72
C THR A 125 21.49 -22.53 3.76
N PRO A 126 20.58 -21.65 4.22
CA PRO A 126 19.63 -21.94 5.28
C PRO A 126 18.71 -23.12 4.96
N ALA A 127 18.34 -23.32 3.69
CA ALA A 127 17.49 -24.42 3.24
C ALA A 127 18.08 -25.83 3.47
N PHE A 128 19.37 -25.91 3.71
CA PHE A 128 20.09 -27.16 3.93
C PHE A 128 20.51 -27.35 5.38
N GLN A 129 19.99 -26.51 6.28
CA GLN A 129 20.28 -26.59 7.71
C GLN A 129 19.23 -27.45 8.42
N GLY A 130 19.68 -28.28 9.35
CA GLY A 130 18.81 -29.08 10.21
C GLY A 130 18.18 -28.28 11.35
N THR A 131 17.28 -28.90 12.09
CA THR A 131 16.56 -28.27 13.22
C THR A 131 17.46 -27.83 14.37
N ALA A 132 18.67 -28.41 14.48
CA ALA A 132 19.67 -28.04 15.49
C ALA A 132 20.59 -26.90 15.05
N GLY A 133 20.41 -26.38 13.85
CA GLY A 133 21.31 -25.43 13.20
C GLY A 133 22.54 -26.13 12.57
N GLY A 134 23.04 -25.58 11.46
CA GLY A 134 24.12 -26.15 10.69
C GLY A 134 23.67 -27.10 9.58
N PHE A 135 24.59 -27.45 8.69
CA PHE A 135 24.32 -28.26 7.50
C PHE A 135 23.83 -29.66 7.89
N ASP A 136 22.74 -30.08 7.26
CA ASP A 136 22.17 -31.44 7.39
C ASP A 136 22.09 -32.13 6.03
N ARG A 137 22.70 -33.30 5.91
CA ARG A 137 22.83 -34.01 4.65
C ARG A 137 21.50 -34.59 4.16
N GLU A 138 20.63 -34.99 5.06
CA GLU A 138 19.32 -35.53 4.69
C GLU A 138 18.39 -34.39 4.24
N THR A 139 18.41 -33.25 4.94
CA THR A 139 17.69 -32.02 4.53
C THR A 139 18.17 -31.55 3.15
N TYR A 140 19.50 -31.58 2.89
CA TYR A 140 20.07 -31.25 1.59
C TYR A 140 19.56 -32.18 0.48
N ARG A 141 19.63 -33.50 0.68
CA ARG A 141 19.14 -34.48 -0.30
C ARG A 141 17.64 -34.28 -0.56
N PHE A 142 16.86 -34.17 0.50
CA PHE A 142 15.42 -33.98 0.40
C PHE A 142 15.06 -32.70 -0.37
N ALA A 143 15.80 -31.60 -0.16
CA ALA A 143 15.61 -30.37 -0.90
C ALA A 143 15.92 -30.54 -2.40
N LEU A 144 16.99 -31.26 -2.74
CA LEU A 144 17.36 -31.54 -4.14
C LEU A 144 16.36 -32.49 -4.81
N ASP A 145 15.93 -33.55 -4.13
CA ASP A 145 14.92 -34.48 -4.65
C ASP A 145 13.58 -33.77 -4.94
N ARG A 146 13.17 -32.86 -4.07
CA ARG A 146 12.01 -32.00 -4.31
C ARG A 146 12.19 -31.06 -5.50
N ALA A 147 13.43 -30.61 -5.73
CA ALA A 147 13.79 -29.75 -6.87
C ALA A 147 13.94 -30.52 -8.18
N ASN A 148 13.81 -31.84 -8.16
CA ASN A 148 14.15 -32.70 -9.29
C ASN A 148 15.57 -32.42 -9.82
N LEU A 149 16.53 -32.25 -8.91
CA LEU A 149 17.94 -31.98 -9.19
C LEU A 149 18.81 -33.09 -8.63
N THR A 150 19.77 -33.52 -9.41
CA THR A 150 20.85 -34.35 -8.87
C THR A 150 21.87 -33.46 -8.13
N GLN A 151 22.59 -34.04 -7.17
CA GLN A 151 23.65 -33.35 -6.45
C GLN A 151 24.69 -32.75 -7.42
N SER A 152 25.07 -33.51 -8.47
CA SER A 152 26.06 -33.09 -9.46
C SER A 152 25.58 -31.90 -10.30
N GLU A 153 24.29 -31.87 -10.69
CA GLU A 153 23.71 -30.74 -11.41
C GLU A 153 23.66 -29.49 -10.55
N PHE A 154 23.18 -29.63 -9.31
CA PHE A 154 23.13 -28.51 -8.37
C PHE A 154 24.50 -27.91 -8.07
N GLU A 155 25.51 -28.77 -7.79
CA GLU A 155 26.87 -28.29 -7.53
C GLU A 155 27.53 -27.67 -8.77
N ALA A 156 27.21 -28.14 -9.97
CA ALA A 156 27.68 -27.55 -11.22
C ALA A 156 27.02 -26.19 -11.47
N ASP A 157 25.72 -26.08 -11.26
CA ASP A 157 24.98 -24.82 -11.39
C ASP A 157 25.48 -23.80 -10.35
N LEU A 158 25.64 -24.21 -9.08
CA LEU A 158 26.18 -23.34 -8.03
C LEU A 158 27.60 -22.88 -8.33
N ARG A 159 28.44 -23.76 -8.89
CA ARG A 159 29.80 -23.36 -9.34
C ARG A 159 29.77 -22.31 -10.44
N ALA A 160 28.86 -22.49 -11.42
CA ALA A 160 28.68 -21.52 -12.48
C ALA A 160 28.20 -20.17 -11.92
N ASP A 161 27.23 -20.19 -10.99
CA ASP A 161 26.70 -18.99 -10.33
C ASP A 161 27.78 -18.24 -9.54
N LEU A 162 28.57 -18.94 -8.73
CA LEU A 162 29.65 -18.34 -7.97
C LEU A 162 30.77 -17.80 -8.89
N THR A 163 31.05 -18.50 -9.99
CA THR A 163 32.02 -18.04 -11.00
C THR A 163 31.55 -16.78 -11.69
N ARG A 164 30.25 -16.71 -12.03
CA ARG A 164 29.62 -15.53 -12.61
C ARG A 164 29.61 -14.35 -11.64
N GLN A 165 29.33 -14.59 -10.35
CA GLN A 165 29.46 -13.56 -9.30
C GLN A 165 30.91 -13.00 -9.22
N LEU A 166 31.91 -13.84 -9.36
CA LEU A 166 33.29 -13.39 -9.43
C LEU A 166 33.56 -12.49 -10.65
N LEU A 167 33.08 -12.91 -11.82
CA LEU A 167 33.23 -12.13 -13.06
C LEU A 167 32.45 -10.81 -12.97
N THR A 168 31.17 -10.85 -12.57
CA THR A 168 30.36 -9.66 -12.45
C THR A 168 30.86 -8.71 -11.37
N GLY A 169 31.33 -9.24 -10.24
CA GLY A 169 32.00 -8.46 -9.20
C GLY A 169 33.27 -7.77 -9.67
N ALA A 170 34.07 -8.44 -10.53
CA ALA A 170 35.24 -7.82 -11.11
C ALA A 170 34.92 -6.74 -12.14
N VAL A 171 33.83 -6.89 -12.90
CA VAL A 171 33.37 -5.91 -13.90
C VAL A 171 32.64 -4.72 -13.22
N ALA A 172 31.80 -5.00 -12.26
CA ALA A 172 31.00 -3.99 -11.56
C ALA A 172 31.78 -3.31 -10.41
N GLY A 173 32.86 -3.90 -9.95
CA GLY A 173 33.69 -3.37 -8.86
C GLY A 173 34.67 -2.30 -9.31
N GLY A 174 35.01 -1.40 -8.40
CA GLY A 174 36.05 -0.42 -8.60
C GLY A 174 35.67 0.85 -9.34
N PHE A 175 34.39 1.02 -9.64
CA PHE A 175 33.86 2.32 -10.07
C PHE A 175 33.68 3.23 -8.86
N ALA A 176 34.12 4.47 -8.99
CA ALA A 176 33.80 5.53 -8.04
C ALA A 176 32.91 6.55 -8.70
N ALA A 177 32.02 7.11 -7.93
CA ALA A 177 31.22 8.23 -8.42
C ALA A 177 32.13 9.42 -8.73
N PRO A 178 32.07 10.01 -9.93
CA PRO A 178 32.83 11.22 -10.23
C PRO A 178 32.36 12.37 -9.32
N ASP A 179 33.28 13.08 -8.65
CA ASP A 179 32.96 14.18 -7.76
C ASP A 179 32.05 15.23 -8.44
N ALA A 180 32.34 15.55 -9.71
CA ALA A 180 31.54 16.49 -10.47
C ALA A 180 30.08 16.04 -10.68
N ALA A 181 29.82 14.75 -10.78
CA ALA A 181 28.45 14.22 -10.85
C ALA A 181 27.77 14.33 -9.49
N VAL A 182 28.44 13.92 -8.41
CA VAL A 182 27.94 14.04 -7.03
C VAL A 182 27.61 15.51 -6.73
N ASP A 183 28.55 16.43 -7.04
CA ASP A 183 28.34 17.86 -6.83
C ASP A 183 27.15 18.41 -7.61
N SER A 184 26.99 17.99 -8.85
CA SER A 184 25.89 18.44 -9.70
C SER A 184 24.54 17.97 -9.16
N PHE A 185 24.42 16.70 -8.80
CA PHE A 185 23.20 16.16 -8.20
C PHE A 185 22.93 16.75 -6.82
N TYR A 186 23.96 16.87 -5.98
CA TYR A 186 23.83 17.47 -4.66
C TYR A 186 23.32 18.91 -4.76
N ASN A 187 23.94 19.75 -5.58
CA ASN A 187 23.52 21.12 -5.80
C ASN A 187 22.09 21.20 -6.32
N TRP A 188 21.69 20.27 -7.19
CA TRP A 188 20.33 20.23 -7.73
C TRP A 188 19.29 19.84 -6.68
N VAL A 189 19.58 18.88 -5.81
CA VAL A 189 18.64 18.41 -4.76
C VAL A 189 18.62 19.36 -3.57
N ALA A 190 19.78 19.85 -3.14
CA ALA A 190 19.93 20.64 -1.93
C ALA A 190 19.70 22.15 -2.13
N GLU A 191 19.58 22.61 -3.39
CA GLU A 191 19.20 24.01 -3.69
C GLU A 191 17.86 24.34 -3.02
N ARG A 192 17.81 25.52 -2.40
CA ARG A 192 16.60 26.07 -1.80
C ARG A 192 16.22 27.36 -2.50
N ARG A 193 14.91 27.61 -2.62
CA ARG A 193 14.41 28.83 -3.25
C ARG A 193 13.43 29.54 -2.35
N GLY A 194 13.57 30.86 -2.26
CA GLY A 194 12.65 31.73 -1.57
C GLY A 194 11.78 32.47 -2.58
N PHE A 195 10.49 32.59 -2.32
CA PHE A 195 9.56 33.28 -3.21
C PHE A 195 8.46 34.01 -2.45
N SER A 196 7.84 34.94 -3.14
CA SER A 196 6.64 35.65 -2.73
C SER A 196 5.49 35.29 -3.66
N LEU A 197 4.36 34.91 -3.10
CA LEU A 197 3.15 34.52 -3.82
C LEU A 197 1.99 35.43 -3.43
N LEU A 198 1.34 36.03 -4.40
CA LEU A 198 0.05 36.71 -4.27
C LEU A 198 -1.01 35.82 -4.92
N GLN A 199 -1.79 35.13 -4.13
CA GLN A 199 -2.97 34.41 -4.62
C GLN A 199 -4.13 35.36 -4.79
N LEU A 200 -4.83 35.24 -5.91
CA LEU A 200 -5.97 36.10 -6.24
C LEU A 200 -7.28 35.34 -6.03
N THR A 201 -8.25 36.05 -5.52
CA THR A 201 -9.62 35.60 -5.29
C THR A 201 -10.60 36.53 -6.03
N GLU A 202 -11.88 36.18 -6.06
CA GLU A 202 -12.92 37.02 -6.65
C GLU A 202 -12.91 38.44 -6.07
N GLY A 203 -12.55 38.59 -4.78
CA GLY A 203 -12.45 39.92 -4.10
C GLY A 203 -11.36 40.83 -4.65
N ASP A 204 -10.39 40.32 -5.41
CA ASP A 204 -9.27 41.06 -5.99
C ASP A 204 -9.57 41.56 -7.42
N LEU A 205 -10.75 41.24 -7.94
CA LEU A 205 -11.22 41.75 -9.22
C LEU A 205 -11.55 43.25 -9.13
N ALA A 206 -11.24 44.02 -10.18
CA ALA A 206 -11.55 45.44 -10.24
C ALA A 206 -13.06 45.74 -10.26
N SER A 207 -13.87 44.79 -10.70
CA SER A 207 -15.33 44.83 -10.70
C SER A 207 -15.88 43.40 -10.56
N PRO A 208 -17.07 43.25 -9.92
CA PRO A 208 -17.71 41.95 -9.82
C PRO A 208 -17.93 41.32 -11.19
N LEU A 209 -17.88 39.99 -11.24
CA LEU A 209 -18.24 39.25 -12.44
C LEU A 209 -19.70 39.55 -12.84
N PRO A 210 -19.96 39.80 -14.13
CA PRO A 210 -21.33 39.94 -14.60
C PRO A 210 -22.05 38.58 -14.48
N ALA A 211 -23.32 38.63 -14.11
CA ALA A 211 -24.14 37.43 -14.16
C ALA A 211 -24.32 36.97 -15.63
N PRO A 212 -24.23 35.66 -15.92
CA PRO A 212 -24.41 35.17 -17.27
C PRO A 212 -25.85 35.41 -17.75
N THR A 213 -25.99 35.78 -19.02
CA THR A 213 -27.29 35.79 -19.67
C THR A 213 -27.66 34.33 -20.11
N GLU A 214 -28.94 34.10 -20.41
CA GLU A 214 -29.39 32.81 -20.92
C GLU A 214 -28.70 32.44 -22.24
N ASP A 215 -28.41 33.44 -23.09
CA ASP A 215 -27.71 33.26 -24.36
C ASP A 215 -26.22 32.91 -24.12
N ASP A 216 -25.58 33.47 -23.11
CA ASP A 216 -24.20 33.13 -22.73
C ASP A 216 -24.13 31.65 -22.25
N LEU A 217 -25.08 31.22 -21.43
CA LEU A 217 -25.12 29.86 -20.94
C LEU A 217 -25.37 28.85 -22.06
N LYS A 218 -26.28 29.15 -23.02
CA LYS A 218 -26.51 28.30 -24.19
C LYS A 218 -25.28 28.21 -25.08
N ALA A 219 -24.66 29.34 -25.36
CA ALA A 219 -23.42 29.38 -26.15
C ALA A 219 -22.28 28.60 -25.46
N TYR A 220 -22.18 28.71 -24.13
CA TYR A 220 -21.19 27.96 -23.36
C TYR A 220 -21.45 26.45 -23.40
N HIS A 221 -22.72 26.04 -23.24
CA HIS A 221 -23.11 24.65 -23.33
C HIS A 221 -22.78 24.06 -24.71
N GLU A 222 -23.11 24.76 -25.78
CA GLU A 222 -22.80 24.33 -27.17
C GLU A 222 -21.28 24.25 -27.40
N ALA A 223 -20.52 25.24 -26.94
CA ALA A 223 -19.07 25.27 -27.11
C ALA A 223 -18.35 24.19 -26.29
N ASN A 224 -18.94 23.74 -25.18
CA ASN A 224 -18.37 22.76 -24.27
C ASN A 224 -19.21 21.49 -24.19
N ILE A 225 -19.88 21.10 -25.28
CA ILE A 225 -20.84 20.00 -25.29
C ILE A 225 -20.27 18.68 -24.78
N ALA A 226 -18.97 18.42 -25.02
CA ALA A 226 -18.28 17.24 -24.51
C ALA A 226 -18.29 17.15 -22.98
N ARG A 227 -18.23 18.30 -22.29
CA ARG A 227 -18.30 18.39 -20.81
C ARG A 227 -19.71 18.11 -20.27
N PHE A 228 -20.72 18.34 -21.12
CA PHE A 228 -22.14 18.12 -20.81
C PHE A 228 -22.74 16.96 -21.60
N THR A 229 -21.93 15.96 -21.87
CA THR A 229 -22.34 14.70 -22.52
C THR A 229 -22.36 13.62 -21.47
N ALA A 230 -23.50 12.94 -21.30
CA ALA A 230 -23.58 11.76 -20.46
C ALA A 230 -22.69 10.66 -21.06
N PRO A 231 -21.88 9.98 -20.26
CA PRO A 231 -21.05 8.89 -20.74
C PRO A 231 -21.88 7.71 -21.24
N GLU A 232 -21.23 6.75 -21.89
CA GLU A 232 -21.85 5.47 -22.21
C GLU A 232 -22.32 4.79 -20.92
N ALA A 233 -23.53 4.26 -20.94
CA ALA A 233 -24.11 3.54 -19.82
C ALA A 233 -24.68 2.20 -20.28
N LYS A 234 -24.67 1.21 -19.42
CA LYS A 234 -25.41 -0.04 -19.60
C LYS A 234 -26.72 0.05 -18.85
N ARG A 235 -27.85 -0.04 -19.55
CA ARG A 235 -29.16 -0.19 -18.89
C ARG A 235 -29.30 -1.61 -18.43
N ILE A 236 -29.30 -1.79 -17.12
CA ILE A 236 -29.29 -3.09 -16.46
C ILE A 236 -30.56 -3.24 -15.64
N THR A 237 -31.33 -4.31 -15.90
CA THR A 237 -32.34 -4.80 -14.97
C THR A 237 -31.68 -5.82 -14.07
N TYR A 238 -31.94 -5.71 -12.77
CA TYR A 238 -31.43 -6.65 -11.78
C TYR A 238 -32.49 -7.05 -10.77
N VAL A 239 -32.28 -8.21 -10.16
CA VAL A 239 -32.96 -8.61 -8.92
C VAL A 239 -31.94 -8.72 -7.82
N ALA A 240 -32.30 -8.28 -6.63
CA ALA A 240 -31.46 -8.34 -5.46
C ALA A 240 -32.22 -8.88 -4.24
N LEU A 241 -31.52 -9.63 -3.41
CA LEU A 241 -31.98 -10.00 -2.07
C LEU A 241 -30.85 -9.65 -1.11
N LEU A 242 -31.06 -8.62 -0.32
CA LEU A 242 -30.06 -8.12 0.62
C LEU A 242 -30.36 -8.64 2.03
N PRO A 243 -29.37 -8.76 2.90
CA PRO A 243 -29.60 -9.14 4.29
C PRO A 243 -30.62 -8.26 4.99
N ASP A 244 -30.58 -6.96 4.74
CA ASP A 244 -31.52 -5.98 5.34
C ASP A 244 -32.98 -6.21 4.92
N ASP A 245 -33.21 -6.75 3.72
CA ASP A 245 -34.57 -7.03 3.21
C ASP A 245 -35.26 -8.13 4.02
N ILE A 246 -34.50 -9.09 4.58
CA ILE A 246 -35.06 -10.26 5.27
C ILE A 246 -34.61 -10.39 6.73
N ALA A 247 -33.74 -9.52 7.22
CA ALA A 247 -33.28 -9.57 8.61
C ALA A 247 -34.43 -9.44 9.62
N GLY A 248 -35.38 -8.56 9.34
CA GLY A 248 -36.55 -8.34 10.20
C GLY A 248 -37.47 -9.55 10.33
N ASP A 249 -37.47 -10.48 9.38
CA ASP A 249 -38.24 -11.73 9.41
C ASP A 249 -37.54 -12.84 10.21
N GLN A 250 -36.26 -12.63 10.59
CA GLN A 250 -35.49 -13.60 11.36
C GLN A 250 -35.84 -13.50 12.84
N THR A 251 -36.42 -14.58 13.39
CA THR A 251 -36.72 -14.64 14.81
C THR A 251 -35.47 -14.97 15.62
N VAL A 252 -35.21 -14.18 16.65
CA VAL A 252 -34.08 -14.42 17.59
C VAL A 252 -34.65 -14.65 18.98
N GLU A 253 -34.23 -15.75 19.61
CA GLU A 253 -34.66 -16.08 20.96
C GLU A 253 -33.90 -15.25 21.99
N ASP A 254 -34.58 -14.75 23.01
CA ASP A 254 -33.99 -13.96 24.10
C ASP A 254 -32.84 -14.70 24.82
N GLU A 255 -32.89 -16.03 24.89
CA GLU A 255 -31.83 -16.85 25.47
C GLU A 255 -30.52 -16.75 24.67
N THR A 256 -30.61 -16.69 23.33
CA THR A 256 -29.45 -16.51 22.46
C THR A 256 -28.84 -15.13 22.62
N LEU A 257 -29.67 -14.08 22.70
CA LEU A 257 -29.22 -12.71 22.93
C LEU A 257 -28.52 -12.56 24.27
N ARG A 258 -29.10 -13.19 25.31
CA ARG A 258 -28.49 -13.14 26.66
C ARG A 258 -27.15 -13.86 26.70
N ARG A 259 -27.06 -15.02 26.06
CA ARG A 259 -25.78 -15.74 25.96
C ARG A 259 -24.72 -14.91 25.23
N LEU A 260 -25.06 -14.26 24.12
CA LEU A 260 -24.12 -13.40 23.38
C LEU A 260 -23.68 -12.19 24.21
N TYR A 261 -24.61 -11.58 24.93
CA TYR A 261 -24.30 -10.51 25.87
C TYR A 261 -23.32 -10.98 26.96
N ASP A 262 -23.60 -12.16 27.58
CA ASP A 262 -22.74 -12.72 28.62
C ASP A 262 -21.37 -13.13 28.09
N GLU A 263 -21.28 -13.64 26.85
CA GLU A 263 -20.02 -13.99 26.17
C GLU A 263 -19.16 -12.74 25.86
N ARG A 264 -19.81 -11.60 25.66
CA ARG A 264 -19.18 -10.31 25.33
C ARG A 264 -19.30 -9.28 26.43
N ILE A 265 -19.47 -9.74 27.68
CA ILE A 265 -19.73 -8.86 28.84
C ILE A 265 -18.70 -7.75 29.00
N ASP A 266 -17.43 -8.00 28.64
CA ASP A 266 -16.33 -7.04 28.73
C ASP A 266 -16.52 -5.84 27.76
N GLU A 267 -17.36 -5.98 26.72
CA GLU A 267 -17.69 -4.87 25.80
C GLU A 267 -18.78 -3.98 26.40
N PHE A 268 -19.67 -4.55 27.20
CA PHE A 268 -20.83 -3.87 27.77
C PHE A 268 -20.62 -3.37 29.20
N VAL A 269 -19.73 -4.03 29.93
CA VAL A 269 -19.46 -3.68 31.33
C VAL A 269 -17.96 -3.40 31.50
N GLN A 270 -17.64 -2.14 31.53
CA GLN A 270 -16.28 -1.68 31.80
C GLN A 270 -16.20 -1.16 33.24
N PRO A 271 -15.39 -1.77 34.11
CA PRO A 271 -15.21 -1.27 35.47
C PRO A 271 -14.57 0.12 35.48
N GLU A 272 -14.75 0.85 36.55
CA GLU A 272 -14.00 2.09 36.77
C GLU A 272 -12.49 1.81 36.65
N LYS A 273 -11.81 2.63 35.86
CA LYS A 273 -10.37 2.61 35.70
C LYS A 273 -9.78 3.98 36.06
N ARG A 274 -8.47 4.01 36.31
CA ARG A 274 -7.76 5.24 36.60
C ARG A 274 -6.47 5.31 35.81
N LEU A 275 -6.16 6.49 35.28
CA LEU A 275 -4.84 6.75 34.69
C LEU A 275 -3.85 6.95 35.84
N VAL A 276 -2.90 6.03 35.98
CA VAL A 276 -2.01 5.96 37.13
C VAL A 276 -0.56 5.87 36.69
N GLU A 277 0.29 6.64 37.34
CA GLU A 277 1.74 6.56 37.24
C GLU A 277 2.31 6.05 38.57
N ARG A 278 3.37 5.24 38.52
CA ARG A 278 4.01 4.64 39.68
C ARG A 278 5.49 4.95 39.76
N LEU A 279 5.90 5.77 40.70
CA LEU A 279 7.30 6.09 40.95
C LEU A 279 7.83 5.26 42.14
N VAL A 280 8.65 4.25 41.83
CA VAL A 280 9.20 3.30 42.80
C VAL A 280 10.49 3.84 43.43
N TYR A 281 10.66 3.56 44.72
CA TYR A 281 11.85 3.92 45.48
C TYR A 281 12.57 2.70 46.09
N PRO A 282 13.90 2.75 46.26
CA PRO A 282 14.68 1.63 46.83
C PRO A 282 14.36 1.32 48.29
N SER A 283 13.82 2.30 49.03
CA SER A 283 13.48 2.13 50.43
C SER A 283 12.30 3.00 50.85
N GLN A 284 11.61 2.58 51.91
CA GLN A 284 10.50 3.32 52.51
C GLN A 284 10.92 4.75 52.93
N ALA A 285 12.13 4.90 53.51
CA ALA A 285 12.62 6.19 53.93
C ALA A 285 12.82 7.18 52.76
N GLU A 286 13.26 6.68 51.60
CA GLU A 286 13.42 7.52 50.42
C GLU A 286 12.06 7.91 49.81
N ALA A 287 11.10 7.01 49.80
CA ALA A 287 9.74 7.29 49.36
C ALA A 287 9.04 8.31 50.28
N GLU A 288 9.23 8.22 51.61
CA GLU A 288 8.72 9.20 52.57
C GLU A 288 9.38 10.57 52.42
N ALA A 289 10.69 10.61 52.16
CA ALA A 289 11.39 11.86 51.88
C ALA A 289 10.89 12.52 50.59
N ALA A 290 10.64 11.75 49.54
CA ALA A 290 10.05 12.21 48.28
C ALA A 290 8.63 12.74 48.50
N LYS A 291 7.81 12.05 49.28
CA LYS A 291 6.46 12.52 49.62
C LYS A 291 6.50 13.84 50.40
N ALA A 292 7.43 14.01 51.30
CA ALA A 292 7.61 15.27 52.03
C ALA A 292 7.99 16.44 51.11
N ARG A 293 8.77 16.19 50.07
CA ARG A 293 9.10 17.20 49.04
C ARG A 293 7.85 17.60 48.25
N LEU A 294 7.02 16.63 47.84
CA LEU A 294 5.72 16.90 47.19
C LEU A 294 4.82 17.74 48.10
N ASP A 295 4.71 17.38 49.37
CA ASP A 295 3.90 18.10 50.37
C ASP A 295 4.42 19.53 50.62
N ALA A 296 5.71 19.77 50.38
CA ALA A 296 6.34 21.09 50.39
C ALA A 296 6.13 21.90 49.08
N GLY A 297 5.46 21.33 48.09
CA GLY A 297 5.08 22.00 46.85
C GLY A 297 5.98 21.72 45.62
N GLU A 298 6.87 20.74 45.74
CA GLU A 298 7.66 20.28 44.58
C GLU A 298 6.80 19.45 43.64
N SER A 299 7.09 19.48 42.32
CA SER A 299 6.29 18.74 41.35
C SER A 299 6.65 17.26 41.27
N PHE A 300 5.69 16.43 40.87
CA PHE A 300 5.91 15.00 40.68
C PHE A 300 6.93 14.72 39.58
N GLU A 301 6.90 15.52 38.49
CA GLU A 301 7.83 15.46 37.38
C GLU A 301 9.30 15.69 37.85
N THR A 302 9.51 16.57 38.78
CA THR A 302 10.87 16.80 39.36
C THR A 302 11.37 15.54 40.07
N LEU A 303 10.51 14.88 40.82
CA LEU A 303 10.88 13.62 41.49
C LEU A 303 11.17 12.49 40.51
N VAL A 304 10.44 12.43 39.40
CA VAL A 304 10.68 11.48 38.31
C VAL A 304 12.03 11.75 37.64
N ALA A 305 12.31 13.01 37.30
CA ALA A 305 13.58 13.42 36.72
C ALA A 305 14.78 13.15 37.63
N ASP A 306 14.65 13.39 38.94
CA ASP A 306 15.69 13.09 39.93
C ASP A 306 16.05 11.59 40.00
N ARG A 307 15.12 10.74 39.64
CA ARG A 307 15.33 9.29 39.49
C ARG A 307 15.93 8.89 38.13
N GLY A 308 16.12 9.85 37.23
CA GLY A 308 16.61 9.60 35.89
C GLY A 308 15.58 8.93 34.98
N LEU A 309 14.28 9.10 35.27
CA LEU A 309 13.15 8.50 34.57
C LEU A 309 12.36 9.60 33.83
N THR A 310 11.59 9.18 32.86
CA THR A 310 10.55 9.99 32.21
C THR A 310 9.16 9.59 32.69
N LEU A 311 8.14 10.37 32.38
CA LEU A 311 6.75 10.01 32.74
C LEU A 311 6.32 8.72 32.02
N ASP A 312 6.77 8.49 30.81
CA ASP A 312 6.49 7.27 30.03
C ASP A 312 7.07 6.00 30.70
N ASP A 313 8.21 6.13 31.42
CA ASP A 313 8.83 5.01 32.13
C ASP A 313 8.05 4.54 33.37
N ILE A 314 7.17 5.38 33.90
CA ILE A 314 6.41 5.13 35.12
C ILE A 314 4.90 5.03 34.88
N ASP A 315 4.45 5.21 33.64
CA ASP A 315 3.03 5.14 33.25
C ASP A 315 2.54 3.68 33.32
N LEU A 316 1.44 3.46 34.03
CA LEU A 316 0.74 2.18 34.09
C LEU A 316 -0.47 2.15 33.13
N GLY A 317 -0.79 3.28 32.52
CA GLY A 317 -1.98 3.45 31.69
C GLY A 317 -3.27 3.46 32.50
N ASP A 318 -4.34 2.98 31.87
CA ASP A 318 -5.66 2.84 32.50
C ASP A 318 -5.79 1.49 33.22
N VAL A 319 -5.74 1.54 34.55
CA VAL A 319 -5.74 0.36 35.43
C VAL A 319 -7.02 0.28 36.26
N ALA A 320 -7.51 -0.94 36.48
CA ALA A 320 -8.58 -1.21 37.43
C ALA A 320 -8.02 -1.35 38.86
N GLU A 321 -8.88 -1.27 39.87
CA GLU A 321 -8.46 -1.34 41.30
C GLU A 321 -7.65 -2.61 41.60
N GLY A 322 -8.07 -3.76 41.03
CA GLY A 322 -7.41 -5.06 41.25
C GLY A 322 -6.00 -5.14 40.65
N ASP A 323 -5.67 -4.38 39.60
CA ASP A 323 -4.37 -4.37 38.94
C ASP A 323 -3.28 -3.68 39.79
N LEU A 324 -3.70 -2.86 40.74
CA LEU A 324 -2.82 -2.07 41.60
C LEU A 324 -2.47 -2.78 42.91
N GLY A 325 -2.96 -4.00 43.15
CA GLY A 325 -2.69 -4.77 44.32
C GLY A 325 -3.03 -4.02 45.64
N ALA A 326 -2.11 -3.98 46.59
CA ALA A 326 -2.32 -3.32 47.90
C ALA A 326 -2.52 -1.79 47.78
N ALA A 327 -2.08 -1.16 46.69
CA ALA A 327 -2.21 0.28 46.48
C ALA A 327 -3.58 0.67 45.91
N GLY A 328 -4.33 -0.28 45.32
CA GLY A 328 -5.58 -0.02 44.60
C GLY A 328 -6.61 0.76 45.41
N ALA A 329 -6.95 0.28 46.60
CA ALA A 329 -7.95 0.93 47.44
C ALA A 329 -7.59 2.38 47.81
N ALA A 330 -6.32 2.69 48.01
CA ALA A 330 -5.89 4.05 48.34
C ALA A 330 -5.94 4.98 47.14
N ILE A 331 -5.62 4.46 45.96
CA ILE A 331 -5.68 5.22 44.69
C ILE A 331 -7.13 5.45 44.27
N PHE A 332 -7.99 4.43 44.44
CA PHE A 332 -9.42 4.52 44.10
C PHE A 332 -10.24 5.33 45.13
N ALA A 333 -9.68 5.63 46.28
CA ALA A 333 -10.27 6.56 47.26
C ALA A 333 -10.09 8.05 46.86
N LEU A 334 -9.23 8.37 45.87
CA LEU A 334 -9.07 9.75 45.42
C LEU A 334 -10.29 10.20 44.63
N GLU A 335 -10.85 11.36 44.95
CA GLU A 335 -11.99 11.95 44.23
C GLU A 335 -11.58 12.78 42.97
N GLY A 336 -10.28 12.94 42.73
CA GLY A 336 -9.71 13.69 41.61
C GLY A 336 -8.20 13.50 41.52
N PRO A 337 -7.55 14.11 40.51
CA PRO A 337 -6.10 14.00 40.34
C PRO A 337 -5.32 14.28 41.58
N GLY A 338 -4.37 13.41 41.91
CA GLY A 338 -3.59 13.53 43.13
C GLY A 338 -2.52 12.46 43.29
N VAL A 339 -1.66 12.63 44.31
CA VAL A 339 -0.58 11.70 44.62
C VAL A 339 -0.79 11.07 45.99
N VAL A 340 -0.76 9.74 46.02
CA VAL A 340 -0.83 8.94 47.24
C VAL A 340 0.44 8.13 47.45
N GLY A 341 0.68 7.76 48.67
CA GLY A 341 1.84 6.96 49.05
C GLY A 341 2.69 7.63 50.14
N PRO A 342 3.81 6.99 50.52
CA PRO A 342 4.33 5.73 49.99
C PRO A 342 3.41 4.54 50.24
N LEU A 343 3.17 3.74 49.21
CA LEU A 343 2.42 2.48 49.28
C LEU A 343 3.31 1.32 48.78
N ASP A 344 3.05 0.14 49.29
CA ASP A 344 3.76 -1.06 48.82
C ASP A 344 3.35 -1.43 47.39
N SER A 345 4.33 -1.77 46.57
CA SER A 345 4.15 -2.32 45.27
C SER A 345 5.07 -3.53 45.04
N ASP A 346 4.84 -4.30 43.98
CA ASP A 346 5.66 -5.48 43.65
C ASP A 346 7.15 -5.15 43.40
N PHE A 347 7.47 -3.88 43.19
CA PHE A 347 8.81 -3.39 42.89
C PHE A 347 9.42 -2.59 44.09
N GLY A 348 8.71 -2.50 45.18
CA GLY A 348 9.11 -1.75 46.38
C GLY A 348 8.15 -0.60 46.74
N PRO A 349 8.48 0.20 47.75
CA PRO A 349 7.64 1.33 48.15
C PRO A 349 7.57 2.37 47.00
N ALA A 350 6.36 2.83 46.71
CA ALA A 350 6.12 3.71 45.60
C ALA A 350 5.17 4.87 45.91
N LEU A 351 5.34 5.98 45.23
CA LEU A 351 4.34 7.03 45.12
C LEU A 351 3.52 6.80 43.85
N PHE A 352 2.21 6.93 43.97
CA PHE A 352 1.29 6.78 42.84
C PHE A 352 0.62 8.11 42.57
N ARG A 353 0.67 8.56 41.32
CA ARG A 353 -0.08 9.72 40.82
C ARG A 353 -1.28 9.24 40.01
N MET A 354 -2.45 9.63 40.42
CA MET A 354 -3.67 9.44 39.65
C MET A 354 -3.96 10.71 38.84
N ASN A 355 -4.01 10.59 37.52
CA ASN A 355 -4.17 11.71 36.60
C ASN A 355 -5.63 11.91 36.17
N ALA A 356 -6.41 10.82 36.05
CA ALA A 356 -7.81 10.89 35.65
C ALA A 356 -8.61 9.68 36.17
N ILE A 357 -9.90 9.88 36.36
CA ILE A 357 -10.87 8.84 36.67
C ILE A 357 -11.65 8.54 35.36
N LEU A 358 -11.60 7.31 34.93
CA LEU A 358 -12.41 6.77 33.83
C LEU A 358 -13.60 6.04 34.49
N ALA A 359 -14.75 6.71 34.46
CA ALA A 359 -15.95 6.17 35.11
C ALA A 359 -16.35 4.82 34.52
N ALA A 360 -16.84 3.93 35.39
CA ALA A 360 -17.44 2.68 34.91
C ALA A 360 -18.51 2.94 33.89
N GLN A 361 -18.52 2.14 32.83
CA GLN A 361 -19.56 2.14 31.82
C GLN A 361 -20.28 0.79 31.88
N GLU A 362 -21.58 0.83 32.00
CA GLU A 362 -22.42 -0.36 32.00
C GLU A 362 -23.56 -0.12 31.03
N VAL A 363 -23.59 -0.92 29.96
CA VAL A 363 -24.74 -1.04 29.07
C VAL A 363 -25.49 -2.29 29.49
N SER A 364 -26.68 -2.12 30.02
CA SER A 364 -27.48 -3.25 30.47
C SER A 364 -27.91 -4.16 29.31
N PHE A 365 -28.25 -5.42 29.60
CA PHE A 365 -28.78 -6.33 28.60
C PHE A 365 -30.00 -5.75 27.84
N ASP A 366 -30.91 -5.07 28.55
CA ASP A 366 -32.09 -4.51 27.93
C ASP A 366 -31.77 -3.36 26.97
N GLU A 367 -30.67 -2.63 27.20
CA GLU A 367 -30.18 -1.58 26.32
C GLU A 367 -29.38 -2.16 25.14
N ALA A 368 -28.57 -3.20 25.35
CA ALA A 368 -27.79 -3.86 24.30
C ALA A 368 -28.63 -4.78 23.40
N LYS A 369 -29.77 -5.26 23.92
CA LYS A 369 -30.64 -6.25 23.26
C LYS A 369 -31.08 -5.87 21.85
N PRO A 370 -31.50 -4.62 21.54
CA PRO A 370 -31.86 -4.26 20.17
C PRO A 370 -30.71 -4.40 19.17
N ASP A 371 -29.51 -3.96 19.54
CA ASP A 371 -28.34 -4.00 18.67
C ASP A 371 -27.85 -5.44 18.46
N LEU A 372 -27.81 -6.24 19.53
CA LEU A 372 -27.51 -7.67 19.45
C LEU A 372 -28.55 -8.44 18.61
N ALA A 373 -29.82 -8.04 18.67
CA ALA A 373 -30.86 -8.66 17.85
C ALA A 373 -30.63 -8.35 16.36
N VAL A 374 -30.31 -7.12 16.01
CA VAL A 374 -29.99 -6.73 14.62
C VAL A 374 -28.78 -7.51 14.11
N GLU A 375 -27.72 -7.64 14.90
CA GLU A 375 -26.52 -8.40 14.53
C GLU A 375 -26.86 -9.86 14.19
N ILE A 376 -27.56 -10.54 15.09
CA ILE A 376 -27.94 -11.96 14.89
C ILE A 376 -28.93 -12.11 13.72
N GLN A 377 -29.89 -11.18 13.58
CA GLN A 377 -30.84 -11.20 12.47
C GLN A 377 -30.15 -11.03 11.13
N THR A 378 -29.19 -10.11 11.04
CA THR A 378 -28.39 -9.90 9.83
C THR A 378 -27.55 -11.14 9.49
N ASP A 379 -26.92 -11.76 10.48
CA ASP A 379 -26.16 -12.99 10.28
C ASP A 379 -27.02 -14.20 9.90
N ALA A 380 -28.25 -14.27 10.44
CA ALA A 380 -29.21 -15.27 10.04
C ALA A 380 -29.72 -15.04 8.61
N ALA A 381 -29.93 -13.78 8.24
CA ALA A 381 -30.32 -13.37 6.90
C ALA A 381 -29.24 -13.72 5.86
N ARG A 382 -27.96 -13.43 6.16
CA ARG A 382 -26.83 -13.83 5.30
C ARG A 382 -26.78 -15.32 5.04
N ARG A 383 -26.97 -16.14 6.07
CA ARG A 383 -27.02 -17.60 5.92
C ARG A 383 -28.22 -18.04 5.10
N ALA A 384 -29.39 -17.46 5.36
CA ALA A 384 -30.60 -17.79 4.62
C ALA A 384 -30.51 -17.39 3.14
N ILE A 385 -29.78 -16.33 2.80
CA ILE A 385 -29.48 -15.93 1.42
C ILE A 385 -28.49 -16.93 0.81
N ALA A 386 -27.41 -17.24 1.51
CA ALA A 386 -26.41 -18.20 1.03
C ALA A 386 -27.01 -19.57 0.68
N ASP A 387 -27.96 -20.05 1.51
CA ASP A 387 -28.69 -21.31 1.27
C ASP A 387 -29.62 -21.25 0.03
N LYS A 388 -29.97 -20.04 -0.45
CA LYS A 388 -30.81 -19.85 -1.62
C LYS A 388 -30.03 -19.66 -2.93
N VAL A 389 -28.75 -19.34 -2.88
CA VAL A 389 -27.94 -19.00 -4.07
C VAL A 389 -27.99 -20.11 -5.11
N ASP A 390 -27.75 -21.35 -4.70
CA ASP A 390 -27.78 -22.51 -5.61
C ASP A 390 -29.16 -22.70 -6.27
N ALA A 391 -30.25 -22.46 -5.53
CA ALA A 391 -31.61 -22.58 -6.06
C ALA A 391 -31.95 -21.42 -7.01
N ILE A 392 -31.41 -20.24 -6.78
CA ILE A 392 -31.53 -19.07 -7.68
C ILE A 392 -30.78 -19.37 -8.99
N ASP A 393 -29.56 -19.87 -8.90
CA ASP A 393 -28.73 -20.22 -10.06
C ASP A 393 -29.37 -21.35 -10.88
N ASP A 394 -29.86 -22.41 -10.23
CA ASP A 394 -30.58 -23.51 -10.88
C ASP A 394 -31.85 -23.00 -11.61
N SER A 395 -32.56 -22.05 -11.01
CA SER A 395 -33.75 -21.44 -11.62
C SER A 395 -33.38 -20.62 -12.85
N LEU A 396 -32.33 -19.81 -12.79
CA LEU A 396 -31.81 -19.04 -13.92
C LEU A 396 -31.31 -19.97 -15.04
N ALA A 397 -30.55 -20.99 -14.71
CA ALA A 397 -30.08 -22.01 -15.65
C ALA A 397 -31.25 -22.79 -16.28
N GLY A 398 -32.37 -22.93 -15.56
CA GLY A 398 -33.63 -23.51 -16.04
C GLY A 398 -34.44 -22.56 -16.95
N GLY A 399 -34.00 -21.31 -17.12
CA GLY A 399 -34.64 -20.31 -17.99
C GLY A 399 -35.68 -19.43 -17.29
N ALA A 400 -35.65 -19.36 -15.94
CA ALA A 400 -36.46 -18.39 -15.20
C ALA A 400 -35.99 -16.95 -15.50
N THR A 401 -36.93 -16.03 -15.56
CA THR A 401 -36.64 -14.61 -15.75
C THR A 401 -36.36 -13.92 -14.41
N LEU A 402 -35.73 -12.74 -14.45
CA LEU A 402 -35.55 -11.92 -13.24
C LEU A 402 -36.91 -11.57 -12.58
N GLU A 403 -37.92 -11.37 -13.40
CA GLU A 403 -39.29 -11.09 -12.96
C GLU A 403 -39.95 -12.30 -12.24
N ASP A 404 -39.59 -13.54 -12.63
CA ASP A 404 -39.99 -14.76 -11.96
C ASP A 404 -39.29 -14.89 -10.59
N LEU A 405 -37.99 -14.64 -10.53
CA LEU A 405 -37.24 -14.63 -9.26
C LEU A 405 -37.76 -13.60 -8.27
N ALA A 406 -38.12 -12.40 -8.76
CA ALA A 406 -38.71 -11.38 -7.91
C ALA A 406 -40.02 -11.87 -7.24
N LYS A 407 -40.86 -12.63 -7.96
CA LYS A 407 -42.14 -13.14 -7.44
C LYS A 407 -41.98 -14.38 -6.56
N GLU A 408 -41.09 -15.31 -6.98
CA GLU A 408 -41.01 -16.64 -6.37
C GLU A 408 -40.01 -16.66 -5.19
N GLN A 409 -38.93 -15.88 -5.27
CA GLN A 409 -37.93 -15.82 -4.23
C GLN A 409 -38.01 -14.56 -3.35
N GLY A 410 -38.93 -13.62 -3.67
CA GLY A 410 -39.10 -12.38 -2.93
C GLY A 410 -37.96 -11.38 -3.12
N MET A 411 -37.26 -11.44 -4.27
CA MET A 411 -36.18 -10.53 -4.59
C MET A 411 -36.71 -9.17 -5.07
N THR A 412 -35.99 -8.11 -4.80
CA THR A 412 -36.30 -6.76 -5.27
C THR A 412 -35.87 -6.59 -6.71
N LEU A 413 -36.81 -6.33 -7.64
CA LEU A 413 -36.55 -6.06 -9.05
C LEU A 413 -36.40 -4.55 -9.26
N ALA A 414 -35.30 -4.13 -9.93
CA ALA A 414 -35.07 -2.74 -10.31
C ALA A 414 -34.27 -2.63 -11.59
N THR A 415 -34.21 -1.41 -12.13
CA THR A 415 -33.42 -1.07 -13.33
C THR A 415 -32.58 0.16 -13.03
N LEU A 416 -31.34 0.18 -13.53
CA LEU A 416 -30.44 1.34 -13.45
C LEU A 416 -29.63 1.50 -14.74
N ASP A 417 -29.19 2.70 -14.99
CA ASP A 417 -28.20 3.00 -16.03
C ASP A 417 -26.81 3.00 -15.38
N PHE A 418 -26.05 1.95 -15.61
CA PHE A 418 -24.74 1.73 -15.01
C PHE A 418 -23.63 2.39 -15.85
N VAL A 419 -22.85 3.24 -15.21
CA VAL A 419 -21.65 3.85 -15.77
C VAL A 419 -20.43 3.21 -15.12
N ALA A 420 -19.52 2.64 -15.91
CA ALA A 420 -18.37 1.90 -15.39
C ALA A 420 -17.39 2.77 -14.61
N ASP A 421 -17.14 3.98 -15.11
CA ASP A 421 -16.18 4.94 -14.53
C ASP A 421 -16.85 6.01 -13.65
N ASP A 422 -17.99 5.67 -13.01
CA ASP A 422 -18.63 6.57 -12.05
C ASP A 422 -17.79 6.68 -10.77
N ASP A 423 -17.33 7.89 -10.45
CA ASP A 423 -16.50 8.20 -9.29
C ASP A 423 -17.27 8.18 -7.97
N SER A 424 -18.59 8.25 -8.01
CA SER A 424 -19.46 8.35 -6.84
C SER A 424 -20.72 7.50 -6.99
N PRO A 425 -20.57 6.18 -7.18
CA PRO A 425 -21.70 5.29 -7.41
C PRO A 425 -22.60 5.20 -6.17
N GLU A 426 -23.91 5.20 -6.40
CA GLU A 426 -24.92 5.11 -5.35
C GLU A 426 -25.73 3.82 -5.47
N GLY A 427 -26.41 3.44 -4.37
CA GLY A 427 -27.30 2.29 -4.32
C GLY A 427 -26.60 0.98 -4.71
N MET A 428 -27.22 0.20 -5.61
CA MET A 428 -26.66 -1.09 -6.04
C MET A 428 -25.33 -0.94 -6.78
N ALA A 429 -25.13 0.14 -7.52
CA ALA A 429 -23.88 0.43 -8.20
C ALA A 429 -22.68 0.69 -7.25
N ALA A 430 -22.93 0.94 -5.96
CA ALA A 430 -21.87 1.10 -4.95
C ALA A 430 -21.23 -0.25 -4.54
N TYR A 431 -21.89 -1.37 -4.78
CA TYR A 431 -21.35 -2.69 -4.44
C TYR A 431 -20.24 -3.10 -5.41
N PRO A 432 -19.00 -3.40 -4.95
CA PRO A 432 -17.89 -3.78 -5.82
C PRO A 432 -18.19 -4.98 -6.72
N LYS A 433 -18.83 -6.03 -6.16
CA LYS A 433 -19.18 -7.24 -6.90
C LYS A 433 -20.25 -6.99 -7.97
N PHE A 434 -21.20 -6.11 -7.70
CA PHE A 434 -22.18 -5.67 -8.70
C PHE A 434 -21.46 -4.93 -9.85
N ARG A 435 -20.55 -3.99 -9.53
CA ARG A 435 -19.79 -3.24 -10.53
C ARG A 435 -18.94 -4.17 -11.41
N GLU A 436 -18.28 -5.17 -10.80
CA GLU A 436 -17.49 -6.18 -11.53
C GLU A 436 -18.37 -6.93 -12.54
N ALA A 437 -19.52 -7.46 -12.08
CA ALA A 437 -20.48 -8.17 -12.91
C ALA A 437 -21.08 -7.26 -14.01
N ALA A 438 -21.52 -6.05 -13.64
CA ALA A 438 -22.12 -5.08 -14.58
C ALA A 438 -21.11 -4.63 -15.65
N THR A 439 -19.84 -4.48 -15.29
CA THR A 439 -18.77 -4.13 -16.24
C THR A 439 -18.52 -5.25 -17.24
N ALA A 440 -18.49 -6.50 -16.77
CA ALA A 440 -18.28 -7.69 -17.60
C ALA A 440 -19.48 -8.03 -18.50
N LEU A 441 -20.70 -7.63 -18.10
CA LEU A 441 -21.97 -8.00 -18.76
C LEU A 441 -21.99 -7.56 -20.23
N ALA A 442 -22.29 -8.49 -21.14
CA ALA A 442 -22.37 -8.27 -22.58
C ALA A 442 -23.76 -8.59 -23.14
N GLU A 443 -24.02 -8.15 -24.38
CA GLU A 443 -25.28 -8.42 -25.08
C GLU A 443 -25.45 -9.92 -25.35
N GLY A 444 -26.54 -10.48 -24.85
CA GLY A 444 -26.87 -11.90 -25.00
C GLY A 444 -26.39 -12.79 -23.85
N ASP A 445 -25.74 -12.24 -22.85
CA ASP A 445 -25.39 -12.99 -21.64
C ASP A 445 -26.64 -13.41 -20.87
N PHE A 446 -26.57 -14.60 -20.28
CA PHE A 446 -27.62 -15.09 -19.39
C PHE A 446 -27.36 -14.59 -17.97
N PRO A 447 -28.41 -14.22 -17.22
CA PRO A 447 -28.27 -13.84 -15.82
C PRO A 447 -27.69 -15.00 -14.99
N GLU A 448 -26.71 -14.68 -14.12
CA GLU A 448 -26.12 -15.57 -13.15
C GLU A 448 -26.23 -14.96 -11.74
N ALA A 449 -26.29 -15.79 -10.71
CA ALA A 449 -26.31 -15.32 -9.33
C ALA A 449 -24.91 -14.84 -8.91
N VAL A 450 -24.84 -13.60 -8.46
CA VAL A 450 -23.61 -12.97 -7.95
C VAL A 450 -23.78 -12.70 -6.46
N LEU A 451 -22.92 -13.30 -5.65
CA LEU A 451 -22.88 -13.06 -4.20
C LEU A 451 -22.16 -11.74 -3.92
N LEU A 452 -22.81 -10.87 -3.16
CA LEU A 452 -22.25 -9.58 -2.73
C LEU A 452 -21.42 -9.73 -1.46
N ASP A 453 -20.57 -8.73 -1.19
CA ASP A 453 -19.62 -8.78 -0.05
C ASP A 453 -20.34 -8.69 1.31
N ASP A 454 -21.55 -8.14 1.36
CA ASP A 454 -22.39 -8.08 2.56
C ASP A 454 -23.19 -9.38 2.80
N GLY A 455 -23.10 -10.36 1.90
CA GLY A 455 -23.84 -11.62 1.93
C GLY A 455 -25.18 -11.55 1.21
N GLY A 456 -25.48 -10.47 0.50
CA GLY A 456 -26.60 -10.36 -0.43
C GLY A 456 -26.33 -11.14 -1.72
N VAL A 457 -27.35 -11.38 -2.51
CA VAL A 457 -27.27 -11.98 -3.84
C VAL A 457 -27.98 -11.10 -4.86
N VAL A 458 -27.37 -10.97 -6.06
CA VAL A 458 -27.92 -10.21 -7.17
C VAL A 458 -27.82 -11.01 -8.45
N ALA A 459 -28.76 -10.84 -9.37
CA ALA A 459 -28.63 -11.32 -10.75
C ALA A 459 -28.98 -10.18 -11.71
N LEU A 460 -28.21 -10.07 -12.79
CA LEU A 460 -28.24 -8.93 -13.71
C LEU A 460 -28.59 -9.37 -15.13
N ARG A 461 -29.30 -8.49 -15.84
CA ARG A 461 -29.56 -8.62 -17.28
C ARG A 461 -29.31 -7.30 -17.98
N LEU A 462 -28.50 -7.31 -19.05
CA LEU A 462 -28.31 -6.16 -19.90
C LEU A 462 -29.56 -5.97 -20.79
N GLU A 463 -30.17 -4.79 -20.71
CA GLU A 463 -31.28 -4.43 -21.58
C GLU A 463 -30.78 -3.77 -22.88
N GLU A 464 -29.92 -2.78 -22.74
CA GLU A 464 -29.32 -2.06 -23.87
C GLU A 464 -28.03 -1.33 -23.43
N ILE A 465 -27.18 -1.05 -24.40
CA ILE A 465 -26.06 -0.12 -24.23
C ILE A 465 -26.57 1.26 -24.66
N VAL A 466 -26.61 2.19 -23.71
CA VAL A 466 -27.01 3.59 -23.95
C VAL A 466 -25.78 4.35 -24.42
N PRO A 467 -25.75 4.82 -25.67
CA PRO A 467 -24.57 5.53 -26.17
C PRO A 467 -24.41 6.90 -25.50
N PRO A 468 -23.20 7.47 -25.46
CA PRO A 468 -22.98 8.82 -24.97
C PRO A 468 -23.91 9.81 -25.69
N ALA A 469 -24.58 10.65 -24.93
CA ALA A 469 -25.53 11.61 -25.49
C ALA A 469 -25.39 12.97 -24.78
N PRO A 470 -25.48 14.09 -25.56
CA PRO A 470 -25.51 15.41 -24.97
C PRO A 470 -26.69 15.59 -24.01
N ILE A 471 -26.41 16.05 -22.81
CA ILE A 471 -27.45 16.38 -21.81
C ILE A 471 -28.16 17.65 -22.30
N PRO A 472 -29.49 17.65 -22.47
CA PRO A 472 -30.21 18.84 -22.90
C PRO A 472 -29.94 20.04 -22.01
N PHE A 473 -29.82 21.23 -22.60
CA PHE A 473 -29.47 22.47 -21.88
C PHE A 473 -30.34 22.69 -20.63
N GLU A 474 -31.65 22.47 -20.75
CA GLU A 474 -32.59 22.67 -19.61
C GLU A 474 -32.23 21.79 -18.40
N THR A 475 -31.77 20.57 -18.65
CA THR A 475 -31.32 19.64 -17.61
C THR A 475 -29.91 20.00 -17.11
N ALA A 476 -29.01 20.35 -18.02
CA ALA A 476 -27.61 20.68 -17.73
C ALA A 476 -27.45 22.10 -17.14
N ARG A 477 -28.48 22.96 -17.22
CA ARG A 477 -28.41 24.40 -16.91
C ARG A 477 -27.71 24.72 -15.59
N PRO A 478 -27.99 24.09 -14.43
CA PRO A 478 -27.28 24.40 -13.19
C PRO A 478 -25.78 24.09 -13.26
N ALA A 479 -25.43 22.97 -13.89
CA ALA A 479 -24.04 22.58 -14.09
C ALA A 479 -23.31 23.49 -15.07
N VAL A 480 -24.01 23.92 -16.15
CA VAL A 480 -23.51 24.90 -17.14
C VAL A 480 -23.25 26.24 -16.47
N GLU A 481 -24.17 26.73 -15.64
CA GLU A 481 -24.01 27.99 -14.93
C GLU A 481 -22.80 27.95 -13.96
N THR A 482 -22.67 26.90 -13.17
CA THR A 482 -21.54 26.71 -12.27
C THR A 482 -20.21 26.67 -13.04
N ALA A 483 -20.17 25.90 -14.14
CA ALA A 483 -18.99 25.79 -14.97
C ALA A 483 -18.62 27.10 -15.67
N TRP A 484 -19.62 27.81 -16.19
CA TRP A 484 -19.41 29.13 -16.81
C TRP A 484 -18.87 30.13 -15.81
N GLN A 485 -19.43 30.19 -14.59
CA GLN A 485 -18.97 31.09 -13.53
C GLN A 485 -17.52 30.79 -13.15
N ALA A 486 -17.17 29.51 -13.00
CA ALA A 486 -15.81 29.08 -12.68
C ALA A 486 -14.81 29.51 -13.77
N ASP A 487 -15.14 29.25 -15.04
CA ASP A 487 -14.28 29.59 -16.18
C ASP A 487 -14.17 31.13 -16.37
N ALA A 488 -15.29 31.86 -16.19
CA ALA A 488 -15.29 33.33 -16.24
C ALA A 488 -14.46 33.95 -15.11
N LEU A 489 -14.57 33.41 -13.89
CA LEU A 489 -13.75 33.80 -12.77
C LEU A 489 -12.27 33.55 -13.04
N ALA A 490 -11.91 32.35 -13.44
CA ALA A 490 -10.53 31.97 -13.76
C ALA A 490 -9.93 32.91 -14.82
N LYS A 491 -10.67 33.19 -15.91
CA LYS A 491 -10.25 34.11 -16.95
C LYS A 491 -10.04 35.54 -16.42
N SER A 492 -10.99 36.04 -15.64
CA SER A 492 -10.89 37.43 -15.11
C SER A 492 -9.74 37.55 -14.09
N LEU A 493 -9.50 36.49 -13.29
CA LEU A 493 -8.35 36.45 -12.37
C LEU A 493 -7.02 36.36 -13.13
N ALA A 494 -6.95 35.60 -14.22
CA ALA A 494 -5.76 35.51 -15.07
C ALA A 494 -5.44 36.90 -15.71
N GLU A 495 -6.45 37.57 -16.26
CA GLU A 495 -6.31 38.95 -16.78
C GLU A 495 -5.81 39.90 -15.69
N ARG A 496 -6.39 39.82 -14.48
CA ARG A 496 -5.98 40.62 -13.33
C ARG A 496 -4.54 40.32 -12.88
N ALA A 497 -4.16 39.04 -12.87
CA ALA A 497 -2.79 38.60 -12.54
C ALA A 497 -1.76 39.18 -13.54
N ILE A 498 -2.10 39.22 -14.83
CA ILE A 498 -1.25 39.82 -15.88
C ILE A 498 -1.10 41.33 -15.66
N GLU A 499 -2.18 42.04 -15.33
CA GLU A 499 -2.12 43.47 -14.99
C GLU A 499 -1.23 43.75 -13.77
N ILE A 500 -1.40 42.94 -12.69
CA ILE A 500 -0.60 43.04 -11.49
C ILE A 500 0.87 42.78 -11.80
N LYS A 501 1.16 41.72 -12.53
CA LYS A 501 2.51 41.40 -12.98
C LYS A 501 3.15 42.57 -13.70
N ALA A 502 2.45 43.17 -14.68
CA ALA A 502 2.95 44.32 -15.43
C ALA A 502 3.18 45.56 -14.53
N ALA A 503 2.30 45.79 -13.56
CA ALA A 503 2.45 46.91 -12.61
C ALA A 503 3.66 46.68 -11.67
N VAL A 504 3.90 45.44 -11.23
CA VAL A 504 5.07 45.12 -10.39
C VAL A 504 6.37 45.18 -11.20
N GLU A 505 6.38 44.76 -12.45
CA GLU A 505 7.51 44.95 -13.38
C GLU A 505 7.78 46.46 -13.62
N GLY A 506 6.73 47.31 -13.55
CA GLY A 506 6.81 48.74 -13.60
C GLY A 506 7.27 49.43 -12.30
N GLY A 507 7.60 48.65 -11.26
CA GLY A 507 8.19 49.11 -10.00
C GLY A 507 7.21 49.23 -8.82
N GLN A 508 5.94 48.79 -8.96
CA GLN A 508 5.03 48.72 -7.82
C GLN A 508 5.35 47.51 -6.92
N SER A 509 5.02 47.60 -5.64
CA SER A 509 5.18 46.47 -4.73
C SER A 509 4.08 45.41 -4.95
N LEU A 510 4.43 44.14 -4.96
CA LEU A 510 3.44 43.03 -5.02
C LEU A 510 2.42 43.13 -3.87
N GLY A 511 2.87 43.52 -2.67
CA GLY A 511 2.01 43.73 -1.50
C GLY A 511 1.05 44.94 -1.59
N ALA A 512 1.10 45.75 -2.65
CA ALA A 512 0.11 46.79 -2.89
C ALA A 512 -1.23 46.24 -3.44
N PHE A 513 -1.23 44.98 -3.90
CA PHE A 513 -2.36 44.35 -4.55
C PHE A 513 -3.07 43.31 -3.68
N GLY A 514 -2.51 42.98 -2.53
CA GLY A 514 -3.11 42.00 -1.61
C GLY A 514 -2.11 41.41 -0.61
N ILE A 515 -2.53 40.34 0.05
CA ILE A 515 -1.71 39.64 1.02
C ILE A 515 -0.70 38.78 0.26
N VAL A 516 0.58 39.02 0.53
CA VAL A 516 1.68 38.26 -0.09
C VAL A 516 2.19 37.23 0.91
N GLU A 517 2.06 35.99 0.56
CA GLU A 517 2.68 34.86 1.28
C GLU A 517 4.15 34.76 0.89
N ARG A 518 5.02 34.59 1.89
CA ARG A 518 6.45 34.46 1.68
C ARG A 518 6.94 33.12 2.17
N THR A 519 7.52 32.37 1.26
CA THR A 519 8.25 31.14 1.57
C THR A 519 9.74 31.48 1.51
N ALA A 520 10.42 31.43 2.66
CA ALA A 520 11.81 31.79 2.74
C ALA A 520 12.73 30.79 2.06
N GLN A 521 12.48 29.50 2.29
CA GLN A 521 13.29 28.42 1.73
C GLN A 521 12.43 27.18 1.47
N ILE A 522 12.34 26.75 0.25
CA ILE A 522 11.66 25.52 -0.14
C ILE A 522 12.60 24.62 -0.93
N ALA A 523 12.54 23.35 -0.67
CA ALA A 523 13.23 22.33 -1.45
C ALA A 523 12.47 22.03 -2.75
N ARG A 524 13.14 21.41 -3.71
CA ARG A 524 12.54 21.00 -4.98
C ARG A 524 11.37 20.01 -4.82
N GLU A 525 11.45 19.15 -3.82
CA GLU A 525 10.40 18.17 -3.48
C GLU A 525 9.33 18.75 -2.53
N GLY A 526 9.47 20.03 -2.15
CA GLY A 526 8.47 20.72 -1.33
C GLY A 526 7.16 20.94 -2.08
N PHE A 527 6.11 21.22 -1.34
CA PHE A 527 4.82 21.61 -1.89
C PHE A 527 4.26 22.83 -1.17
N VAL A 528 3.35 23.53 -1.82
CA VAL A 528 2.58 24.64 -1.24
C VAL A 528 1.13 24.22 -1.22
N GLU A 529 0.54 24.23 -0.03
CA GLU A 529 -0.85 23.80 0.16
C GLU A 529 -1.81 24.63 -0.69
N GLY A 530 -2.72 23.98 -1.40
CA GLY A 530 -3.69 24.64 -2.28
C GLY A 530 -3.14 25.17 -3.61
N ALA A 531 -1.82 25.11 -3.84
CA ALA A 531 -1.25 25.53 -5.11
C ALA A 531 -1.07 24.38 -6.11
N PRO A 532 -1.21 24.64 -7.42
CA PRO A 532 -0.99 23.62 -8.44
C PRO A 532 0.49 23.23 -8.55
N PRO A 533 0.83 22.01 -9.02
CA PRO A 533 2.21 21.56 -9.23
C PRO A 533 3.04 22.51 -10.09
N ALA A 534 2.40 23.19 -11.05
CA ALA A 534 3.02 24.19 -11.92
C ALA A 534 3.71 25.34 -11.14
N LEU A 535 3.29 25.61 -9.89
CA LEU A 535 3.95 26.60 -9.04
C LEU A 535 5.38 26.17 -8.72
N MET A 536 5.56 24.94 -8.25
CA MET A 536 6.89 24.41 -7.91
C MET A 536 7.78 24.27 -9.15
N GLU A 537 7.22 23.84 -10.27
CA GLU A 537 7.92 23.82 -11.55
C GLU A 537 8.41 25.20 -11.94
N ALA A 538 7.55 26.23 -11.80
CA ALA A 538 7.93 27.61 -12.07
C ALA A 538 9.03 28.09 -11.11
N VAL A 539 8.87 27.89 -9.80
CA VAL A 539 9.84 28.30 -8.78
C VAL A 539 11.24 27.83 -9.13
N PHE A 540 11.41 26.57 -9.60
CA PHE A 540 12.73 25.98 -9.86
C PHE A 540 13.31 26.20 -11.26
N VAL A 541 12.62 26.97 -12.13
CA VAL A 541 13.15 27.41 -13.43
C VAL A 541 13.29 28.95 -13.54
N MET A 542 12.69 29.69 -12.60
CA MET A 542 12.75 31.17 -12.59
C MET A 542 14.11 31.68 -12.12
N SER A 543 14.40 32.94 -12.51
CA SER A 543 15.54 33.72 -12.01
C SER A 543 15.11 34.65 -10.89
N PRO A 544 15.99 35.05 -9.93
CA PRO A 544 15.67 36.00 -8.89
C PRO A 544 15.11 37.31 -9.44
N GLY A 545 14.00 37.76 -8.88
CA GLY A 545 13.26 38.93 -9.33
C GLY A 545 12.27 38.70 -10.47
N GLU A 546 12.30 37.52 -11.12
CA GLU A 546 11.35 37.14 -12.16
C GLU A 546 9.94 37.00 -11.59
N LEU A 547 8.94 37.38 -12.38
CA LEU A 547 7.51 37.29 -12.06
C LEU A 547 6.83 36.36 -13.04
N ARG A 548 5.99 35.44 -12.51
CA ARG A 548 5.13 34.55 -13.32
C ARG A 548 3.70 34.57 -12.80
N VAL A 549 2.77 34.47 -13.72
CA VAL A 549 1.39 34.10 -13.39
C VAL A 549 1.31 32.60 -13.33
N ILE A 550 0.71 32.07 -12.27
CA ILE A 550 0.48 30.65 -12.05
C ILE A 550 -1.03 30.42 -12.07
N GLU A 551 -1.45 29.52 -12.92
CA GLU A 551 -2.86 29.14 -13.09
C GLU A 551 -3.03 27.64 -12.83
N GLY A 552 -4.17 27.27 -12.27
CA GLY A 552 -4.58 25.88 -12.02
C GLY A 552 -6.06 25.79 -11.65
N PRO A 553 -6.61 24.60 -11.50
CA PRO A 553 -7.99 24.42 -11.07
C PRO A 553 -8.26 25.14 -9.74
N GLY A 554 -9.12 26.18 -9.77
CA GLY A 554 -9.45 26.99 -8.59
C GLY A 554 -8.31 27.86 -8.04
N PHE A 555 -7.24 28.04 -8.80
CA PHE A 555 -6.05 28.80 -8.37
C PHE A 555 -5.57 29.77 -9.44
N THR A 556 -5.36 31.00 -9.05
CA THR A 556 -4.64 32.01 -9.85
C THR A 556 -3.76 32.83 -8.93
N GLY A 557 -2.49 33.03 -9.28
CA GLY A 557 -1.57 33.77 -8.45
C GLY A 557 -0.45 34.46 -9.24
N VAL A 558 0.17 35.46 -8.64
CA VAL A 558 1.39 36.12 -9.14
C VAL A 558 2.55 35.70 -8.25
N LEU A 559 3.46 34.95 -8.83
CA LEU A 559 4.65 34.42 -8.18
C LEU A 559 5.85 35.31 -8.52
N ARG A 560 6.64 35.68 -7.51
CA ARG A 560 7.96 36.28 -7.69
C ARG A 560 9.02 35.42 -7.02
N LEU A 561 10.05 35.04 -7.74
CA LEU A 561 11.22 34.42 -7.13
C LEU A 561 12.04 35.48 -6.42
N ASP A 562 12.24 35.36 -5.12
CA ASP A 562 12.97 36.31 -4.31
C ASP A 562 14.47 35.98 -4.27
N GLU A 563 14.82 34.72 -4.02
CA GLU A 563 16.21 34.30 -3.89
C GLU A 563 16.42 32.83 -4.28
N ILE A 564 17.65 32.52 -4.64
CA ILE A 564 18.15 31.13 -4.79
C ILE A 564 19.27 30.98 -3.77
N THR A 565 19.05 30.08 -2.82
CA THR A 565 20.05 29.71 -1.83
C THR A 565 20.77 28.45 -2.32
N ALA A 566 22.06 28.60 -2.56
CA ALA A 566 22.91 27.47 -2.96
C ALA A 566 22.94 26.41 -1.87
N ALA A 567 23.16 25.17 -2.27
CA ALA A 567 23.35 24.08 -1.35
C ALA A 567 24.50 24.37 -0.35
N GLU A 568 24.27 24.05 0.91
CA GLU A 568 25.34 24.12 1.91
C GLU A 568 26.40 23.07 1.56
N THR A 569 27.67 23.49 1.50
CA THR A 569 28.78 22.61 1.11
C THR A 569 29.51 22.02 2.31
N GLU A 570 29.27 22.55 3.51
CA GLU A 570 29.91 22.15 4.76
C GLU A 570 28.83 21.69 5.77
N GLY A 571 29.17 20.74 6.63
CA GLY A 571 28.27 20.19 7.65
C GLY A 571 28.06 18.69 7.50
N GLU A 572 27.61 18.06 8.59
CA GLU A 572 27.40 16.60 8.66
C GLU A 572 26.27 16.13 7.72
N ASP A 573 25.19 16.90 7.64
CA ASP A 573 24.05 16.60 6.77
C ASP A 573 24.44 16.68 5.28
N ALA A 574 25.21 17.71 4.90
CA ALA A 574 25.72 17.87 3.54
C ALA A 574 26.63 16.71 3.14
N GLN A 575 27.52 16.30 4.04
CA GLN A 575 28.42 15.19 3.81
C GLN A 575 27.65 13.86 3.69
N THR A 576 26.72 13.57 4.58
CA THR A 576 25.90 12.36 4.57
C THR A 576 25.09 12.26 3.27
N MET A 577 24.47 13.34 2.82
CA MET A 577 23.72 13.35 1.57
C MET A 577 24.62 13.13 0.36
N ARG A 578 25.82 13.74 0.32
CA ARG A 578 26.80 13.54 -0.75
C ARG A 578 27.32 12.11 -0.81
N GLU A 579 27.58 11.50 0.34
CA GLU A 579 27.98 10.08 0.43
C GLU A 579 26.86 9.15 -0.08
N ALA A 580 25.61 9.42 0.28
CA ALA A 580 24.48 8.66 -0.22
C ALA A 580 24.29 8.80 -1.75
N LEU A 581 24.42 10.01 -2.29
CA LEU A 581 24.36 10.26 -3.73
C LEU A 581 25.55 9.60 -4.46
N ALA A 582 26.75 9.67 -3.88
CA ALA A 582 27.92 9.00 -4.44
C ALA A 582 27.69 7.50 -4.56
N LEU A 583 27.20 6.86 -3.50
CA LEU A 583 26.88 5.43 -3.51
C LEU A 583 25.83 5.10 -4.57
N GLN A 584 24.79 5.91 -4.71
CA GLN A 584 23.75 5.70 -5.72
C GLN A 584 24.28 5.83 -7.15
N ILE A 585 25.10 6.85 -7.42
CA ILE A 585 25.76 7.04 -8.73
C ILE A 585 26.71 5.89 -9.02
N GLU A 586 27.52 5.46 -8.04
CA GLU A 586 28.42 4.33 -8.17
C GLU A 586 27.69 3.04 -8.52
N GLN A 587 26.56 2.76 -7.84
CA GLN A 587 25.70 1.62 -8.15
C GLN A 587 25.13 1.70 -9.57
N ALA A 588 24.66 2.88 -10.01
CA ALA A 588 24.15 3.07 -11.35
C ALA A 588 25.23 2.83 -12.41
N ILE A 589 26.43 3.40 -12.23
CA ILE A 589 27.58 3.18 -13.14
C ILE A 589 27.96 1.69 -13.19
N SER A 590 27.97 1.02 -12.04
CA SER A 590 28.29 -0.41 -11.95
C SER A 590 27.27 -1.27 -12.69
N GLN A 591 25.98 -0.95 -12.58
CA GLN A 591 24.90 -1.63 -13.31
C GLN A 591 25.02 -1.40 -14.82
N ASP A 592 25.24 -0.17 -15.25
CA ASP A 592 25.43 0.17 -16.67
C ASP A 592 26.65 -0.53 -17.27
N ALA A 593 27.78 -0.53 -16.54
CA ALA A 593 29.00 -1.22 -16.95
C ALA A 593 28.75 -2.72 -17.13
N LEU A 594 28.02 -3.34 -16.20
CA LEU A 594 27.67 -4.76 -16.28
C LEU A 594 26.71 -5.04 -17.46
N ALA A 595 25.74 -4.18 -17.70
CA ALA A 595 24.81 -4.31 -18.82
C ALA A 595 25.55 -4.20 -20.16
N ILE A 596 26.43 -3.20 -20.33
CA ILE A 596 27.25 -3.01 -21.52
C ILE A 596 28.19 -4.22 -21.72
N PHE A 597 28.82 -4.69 -20.64
CA PHE A 597 29.72 -5.87 -20.71
C PHE A 597 28.92 -7.12 -21.14
N SER A 598 27.76 -7.38 -20.54
CA SER A 598 26.90 -8.52 -20.87
C SER A 598 26.42 -8.49 -22.34
N ASP A 599 26.02 -7.30 -22.83
CA ASP A 599 25.62 -7.11 -24.23
C ASP A 599 26.79 -7.35 -25.19
N ALA A 600 27.99 -6.82 -24.86
CA ALA A 600 29.18 -7.06 -25.64
C ALA A 600 29.55 -8.54 -25.69
N MET A 601 29.50 -9.25 -24.55
CA MET A 601 29.78 -10.70 -24.49
C MET A 601 28.76 -11.51 -25.25
N THR A 602 27.49 -11.10 -25.23
CA THR A 602 26.43 -11.75 -26.02
C THR A 602 26.66 -11.61 -27.52
N LYS A 603 27.04 -10.41 -27.97
CA LYS A 603 27.36 -10.14 -29.38
C LYS A 603 28.60 -10.88 -29.86
N ASP A 604 29.65 -10.90 -29.05
CA ASP A 604 30.93 -11.55 -29.38
C ASP A 604 30.77 -13.09 -29.44
N ALA A 605 30.04 -13.66 -28.49
CA ALA A 605 29.79 -15.09 -28.46
C ALA A 605 28.85 -15.58 -29.58
N GLY A 606 27.99 -14.73 -30.06
CA GLY A 606 26.92 -15.05 -31.02
C GLY A 606 25.72 -15.74 -30.38
N LEU A 607 24.56 -15.13 -30.57
CA LEU A 607 23.29 -15.63 -30.06
C LEU A 607 22.54 -16.40 -31.17
N VAL A 608 22.10 -17.62 -30.85
CA VAL A 608 21.19 -18.41 -31.69
C VAL A 608 20.00 -18.83 -30.85
N LEU A 609 18.79 -18.46 -31.27
CA LEU A 609 17.54 -18.87 -30.63
C LEU A 609 16.67 -19.66 -31.60
N ASP A 610 15.97 -20.67 -31.07
CA ASP A 610 14.97 -21.46 -31.80
C ASP A 610 13.57 -21.05 -31.34
N GLN A 611 12.91 -20.21 -32.13
CA GLN A 611 11.57 -19.70 -31.82
C GLN A 611 10.50 -20.80 -31.78
N ALA A 612 10.68 -21.86 -32.57
CA ALA A 612 9.72 -22.97 -32.57
C ALA A 612 9.77 -23.74 -31.24
N VAL A 613 10.98 -23.93 -30.70
CA VAL A 613 11.17 -24.58 -29.39
C VAL A 613 10.68 -23.68 -28.24
N ILE A 614 10.91 -22.35 -28.32
CA ILE A 614 10.37 -21.38 -27.34
C ILE A 614 8.85 -21.47 -27.31
N ASN A 615 8.21 -21.42 -28.47
CA ASN A 615 6.75 -21.53 -28.58
C ASN A 615 6.21 -22.87 -28.05
N ALA A 616 6.95 -23.96 -28.26
CA ALA A 616 6.59 -25.27 -27.73
C ALA A 616 6.68 -25.31 -26.18
N VAL A 617 7.63 -24.58 -25.58
CA VAL A 617 7.67 -24.43 -24.12
C VAL A 617 6.46 -23.64 -23.64
N HIS A 618 6.11 -22.51 -24.29
CA HIS A 618 4.94 -21.71 -23.93
C HIS A 618 3.64 -22.50 -23.96
N ALA A 619 3.47 -23.39 -24.93
CA ALA A 619 2.27 -24.23 -25.06
C ALA A 619 2.03 -25.16 -23.85
N ASN A 620 3.05 -25.45 -23.04
CA ASN A 620 2.91 -26.28 -21.82
C ASN A 620 2.47 -25.49 -20.57
N PHE A 621 2.31 -24.17 -20.69
CA PHE A 621 1.84 -23.29 -19.59
C PHE A 621 0.38 -22.86 -19.76
N ASN A 622 -0.32 -23.32 -20.82
CA ASN A 622 -1.73 -23.01 -21.10
C ASN A 622 -2.65 -24.12 -20.58
#